data_c8dba136c87f00de2b70785e3636bf54
#
_entry.id   c8dba136c87f00de2b70785e3636bf54
#
_cell.length_a   1.000
_cell.length_b   1.000
_cell.length_c   1.000
_cell.angle_alpha   90.00
_cell.angle_beta   90.00
_cell.angle_gamma   90.00
#
_symmetry.space_group_name_H-M   'P 1'
#
loop_
_entity.id
_entity.type
_entity.pdbx_description
1 polymer ?
#
loop_
_entity_poly.entity_id
_entity_poly.type
_entity_poly.pdbx_seq_one_letter_code
_entity_poly.pdbx_strand_id
1 'polypeptide(L)'
;AICQSMGIEMITVPYTPDGPDMDMVEKLVSEDELIKGIWCVPMYSNPEGITYSDETVKRFANLSPKAKDFRIFWDNAYCVHHLSDTPDHLLNLLEEAKKTGKQNMVFMFASTSKISFPGGGLAFIGASAENINFIKSQMTFQTIGYDKLNQLRHARFFKDFDGIKEHMKKHRAIIEPKFKIVLDALDKEIAPLGFGSWHKPNGGYFISFNGLDGTAKRTVELCKQAGVVMTGA
;
A
#
# COMPACT_ATOMS: atom_id res chain seq x y z
N ALA A 1 10.38 12.22 -1.04
CA ALA A 1 11.80 12.26 -1.39
C ALA A 1 12.04 12.00 -2.89
N ILE A 2 11.69 10.80 -3.46
CA ILE A 2 11.96 10.48 -4.89
C ILE A 2 11.24 11.46 -5.83
N CYS A 3 9.94 11.67 -5.65
CA CYS A 3 9.18 12.62 -6.48
C CYS A 3 9.79 14.02 -6.44
N GLN A 4 10.13 14.50 -5.26
CA GLN A 4 10.78 15.81 -5.07
C GLN A 4 12.15 15.88 -5.77
N SER A 5 12.96 14.83 -5.70
CA SER A 5 14.26 14.80 -6.39
C SER A 5 14.13 14.82 -7.92
N MET A 6 12.97 14.43 -8.44
CA MET A 6 12.63 14.47 -9.86
C MET A 6 11.86 15.75 -10.25
N GLY A 7 11.69 16.70 -9.32
CA GLY A 7 10.94 17.94 -9.56
C GLY A 7 9.43 17.74 -9.68
N ILE A 8 8.91 16.62 -9.18
CA ILE A 8 7.47 16.32 -9.19
C ILE A 8 6.85 16.87 -7.91
N GLU A 9 5.86 17.73 -8.07
CA GLU A 9 5.03 18.23 -6.98
C GLU A 9 4.09 17.12 -6.48
N MET A 10 3.95 17.00 -5.16
CA MET A 10 3.08 16.03 -4.54
C MET A 10 1.89 16.73 -3.86
N ILE A 11 0.69 16.32 -4.25
CA ILE A 11 -0.56 16.76 -3.63
C ILE A 11 -1.02 15.69 -2.65
N THR A 12 -1.17 16.06 -1.38
CA THR A 12 -1.67 15.14 -0.36
C THR A 12 -3.19 15.06 -0.44
N VAL A 13 -3.72 13.83 -0.50
CA VAL A 13 -5.15 13.55 -0.43
C VAL A 13 -5.45 12.94 0.95
N PRO A 14 -6.44 13.48 1.69
CA PRO A 14 -6.86 12.91 2.97
C PRO A 14 -7.36 11.46 2.82
N TYR A 15 -7.18 10.68 3.88
CA TYR A 15 -7.77 9.34 3.97
C TYR A 15 -9.15 9.39 4.65
N THR A 16 -10.01 8.50 4.18
CA THR A 16 -11.26 8.09 4.82
C THR A 16 -11.14 6.64 5.31
N PRO A 17 -12.09 6.10 6.07
CA PRO A 17 -12.06 4.67 6.42
C PRO A 17 -12.05 3.71 5.23
N ASP A 18 -12.51 4.17 4.06
CA ASP A 18 -12.65 3.38 2.83
C ASP A 18 -11.49 3.56 1.83
N GLY A 19 -10.50 4.38 2.16
CA GLY A 19 -9.37 4.73 1.29
C GLY A 19 -9.21 6.26 1.17
N PRO A 20 -8.58 6.77 0.10
CA PRO A 20 -8.44 8.22 -0.09
C PRO A 20 -9.80 8.88 -0.34
N ASP A 21 -9.90 10.17 -0.04
CA ASP A 21 -11.06 10.99 -0.41
C ASP A 21 -11.21 11.03 -1.93
N MET A 22 -12.11 10.17 -2.43
CA MET A 22 -12.31 10.03 -3.87
C MET A 22 -13.01 11.22 -4.51
N ASP A 23 -13.77 12.01 -3.77
CA ASP A 23 -14.37 13.24 -4.30
C ASP A 23 -13.28 14.26 -4.63
N MET A 24 -12.31 14.40 -3.73
CA MET A 24 -11.12 15.20 -3.99
C MET A 24 -10.28 14.66 -5.14
N VAL A 25 -10.03 13.34 -5.18
CA VAL A 25 -9.26 12.72 -6.27
C VAL A 25 -9.91 12.98 -7.63
N GLU A 26 -11.19 12.67 -7.77
CA GLU A 26 -11.94 12.83 -9.03
C GLU A 26 -11.94 14.29 -9.49
N LYS A 27 -12.18 15.23 -8.57
CA LYS A 27 -12.13 16.66 -8.87
C LYS A 27 -10.76 17.07 -9.39
N LEU A 28 -9.69 16.78 -8.63
CA LEU A 28 -8.34 17.18 -8.99
C LEU A 28 -7.92 16.64 -10.37
N VAL A 29 -8.10 15.34 -10.60
CA VAL A 29 -7.63 14.72 -11.85
C VAL A 29 -8.47 15.13 -13.07
N SER A 30 -9.73 15.54 -12.88
CA SER A 30 -10.61 16.00 -13.98
C SER A 30 -10.37 17.46 -14.36
N GLU A 31 -9.89 18.29 -13.43
CA GLU A 31 -9.71 19.72 -13.63
C GLU A 31 -8.31 20.11 -14.12
N ASP A 32 -7.26 19.36 -13.68
CA ASP A 32 -5.86 19.72 -13.95
C ASP A 32 -5.13 18.67 -14.79
N GLU A 33 -4.69 19.06 -15.99
CA GLU A 33 -3.90 18.20 -16.88
C GLU A 33 -2.43 18.01 -16.47
N LEU A 34 -1.95 18.75 -15.49
CA LEU A 34 -0.60 18.60 -14.93
C LEU A 34 -0.54 17.45 -13.92
N ILE A 35 -1.68 16.98 -13.41
CA ILE A 35 -1.74 15.81 -12.54
C ILE A 35 -1.56 14.54 -13.37
N LYS A 36 -0.38 13.93 -13.28
CA LYS A 36 0.04 12.81 -14.13
C LYS A 36 -0.15 11.45 -13.50
N GLY A 37 -0.47 11.39 -12.21
CA GLY A 37 -0.71 10.10 -11.57
C GLY A 37 -1.08 10.20 -10.12
N ILE A 38 -1.39 9.04 -9.56
CA ILE A 38 -1.64 8.86 -8.14
C ILE A 38 -0.93 7.59 -7.65
N TRP A 39 -0.29 7.67 -6.48
CA TRP A 39 0.31 6.51 -5.82
C TRP A 39 -0.62 6.02 -4.71
N CYS A 40 -0.98 4.74 -4.75
CA CYS A 40 -1.90 4.11 -3.83
C CYS A 40 -1.26 2.90 -3.15
N VAL A 41 -1.47 2.74 -1.84
CA VAL A 41 -1.19 1.52 -1.10
C VAL A 41 -2.54 0.95 -0.63
N PRO A 42 -3.21 0.10 -1.43
CA PRO A 42 -4.64 -0.14 -1.30
C PRO A 42 -5.03 -1.16 -0.23
N MET A 43 -4.10 -1.92 0.29
CA MET A 43 -4.37 -2.94 1.29
C MET A 43 -3.42 -2.80 2.47
N TYR A 44 -4.00 -2.74 3.68
CA TYR A 44 -3.23 -2.54 4.93
C TYR A 44 -2.24 -1.38 4.82
N SER A 45 -2.72 -0.24 4.35
CA SER A 45 -1.92 0.91 3.92
C SER A 45 -0.90 1.37 4.96
N ASN A 46 0.20 1.92 4.50
CA ASN A 46 1.19 2.60 5.33
C ASN A 46 0.92 4.11 5.27
N PRO A 47 0.63 4.79 6.40
CA PRO A 47 0.67 4.29 7.78
C PRO A 47 -0.68 3.81 8.34
N GLU A 48 -1.82 4.04 7.67
CA GLU A 48 -3.17 3.98 8.27
C GLU A 48 -3.68 2.55 8.53
N GLY A 49 -3.12 1.54 7.88
CA GLY A 49 -3.58 0.15 8.00
C GLY A 49 -4.93 -0.12 7.33
N ILE A 50 -5.40 0.79 6.47
CA ILE A 50 -6.71 0.73 5.81
C ILE A 50 -6.62 -0.13 4.55
N THR A 51 -7.69 -0.87 4.28
CA THR A 51 -7.91 -1.54 2.98
C THR A 51 -9.01 -0.79 2.23
N TYR A 52 -8.78 -0.47 0.96
CA TYR A 52 -9.74 0.27 0.14
C TYR A 52 -11.01 -0.55 -0.07
N SER A 53 -12.17 0.11 0.05
CA SER A 53 -13.46 -0.52 -0.20
C SER A 53 -13.65 -0.85 -1.69
N ASP A 54 -14.56 -1.76 -1.98
CA ASP A 54 -14.95 -2.11 -3.35
C ASP A 54 -15.43 -0.89 -4.13
N GLU A 55 -16.13 0.03 -3.47
CA GLU A 55 -16.60 1.27 -4.08
C GLU A 55 -15.43 2.19 -4.45
N THR A 56 -14.47 2.35 -3.55
CA THR A 56 -13.24 3.12 -3.82
C THR A 56 -12.50 2.55 -5.03
N VAL A 57 -12.33 1.23 -5.11
CA VAL A 57 -11.65 0.57 -6.25
C VAL A 57 -12.43 0.81 -7.56
N LYS A 58 -13.76 0.71 -7.55
CA LYS A 58 -14.60 0.99 -8.71
C LYS A 58 -14.50 2.46 -9.14
N ARG A 59 -14.46 3.40 -8.20
CA ARG A 59 -14.25 4.83 -8.49
C ARG A 59 -12.89 5.05 -9.16
N PHE A 60 -11.82 4.44 -8.67
CA PHE A 60 -10.51 4.45 -9.36
C PHE A 60 -10.58 3.90 -10.78
N ALA A 61 -11.26 2.78 -10.99
CA ALA A 61 -11.43 2.17 -12.32
C ALA A 61 -12.19 3.07 -13.29
N ASN A 62 -13.03 3.97 -12.78
CA ASN A 62 -13.88 4.87 -13.56
C ASN A 62 -13.32 6.30 -13.67
N LEU A 63 -12.15 6.60 -13.10
CA LEU A 63 -11.55 7.93 -13.20
C LEU A 63 -11.53 8.45 -14.64
N SER A 64 -11.77 9.72 -14.82
CA SER A 64 -11.74 10.42 -16.12
C SER A 64 -10.77 11.60 -16.06
N PRO A 65 -9.46 11.32 -15.99
CA PRO A 65 -8.46 12.35 -15.87
C PRO A 65 -8.38 13.21 -17.13
N LYS A 66 -8.13 14.51 -16.95
CA LYS A 66 -7.86 15.45 -18.02
C LYS A 66 -6.54 15.16 -18.73
N ALA A 67 -5.53 14.70 -17.97
CA ALA A 67 -4.26 14.27 -18.52
C ALA A 67 -4.40 12.91 -19.23
N LYS A 68 -4.13 12.86 -20.54
CA LYS A 68 -4.17 11.62 -21.34
C LYS A 68 -3.14 10.58 -20.91
N ASP A 69 -2.08 11.03 -20.30
CA ASP A 69 -0.95 10.23 -19.79
C ASP A 69 -1.04 9.94 -18.29
N PHE A 70 -2.19 10.16 -17.67
CA PHE A 70 -2.42 9.88 -16.25
C PHE A 70 -2.25 8.37 -15.94
N ARG A 71 -1.61 8.05 -14.81
CA ARG A 71 -1.39 6.66 -14.37
C ARG A 71 -1.72 6.48 -12.89
N ILE A 72 -2.24 5.31 -12.57
CA ILE A 72 -2.48 4.83 -11.21
C ILE A 72 -1.37 3.84 -10.86
N PHE A 73 -0.57 4.16 -9.84
CA PHE A 73 0.48 3.30 -9.30
C PHE A 73 -0.08 2.58 -8.08
N TRP A 74 -0.53 1.33 -8.30
CA TRP A 74 -1.22 0.51 -7.32
C TRP A 74 -0.22 -0.40 -6.61
N ASP A 75 0.40 0.12 -5.54
CA ASP A 75 1.44 -0.56 -4.77
C ASP A 75 0.82 -1.52 -3.74
N ASN A 76 0.61 -2.76 -4.15
CA ASN A 76 0.01 -3.79 -3.31
C ASN A 76 1.08 -4.52 -2.46
N ALA A 77 1.86 -3.75 -1.72
CA ALA A 77 2.99 -4.23 -0.92
C ALA A 77 2.59 -5.20 0.20
N TYR A 78 1.32 -5.17 0.63
CA TYR A 78 0.83 -5.92 1.80
C TYR A 78 -0.24 -6.97 1.44
N CYS A 79 -0.40 -7.33 0.18
CA CYS A 79 -1.47 -8.17 -0.34
C CYS A 79 -1.65 -9.56 0.33
N VAL A 80 -0.65 -10.05 1.06
CA VAL A 80 -0.68 -11.35 1.76
C VAL A 80 -0.33 -11.24 3.25
N HIS A 81 -0.34 -10.02 3.79
CA HIS A 81 0.06 -9.73 5.17
C HIS A 81 -1.13 -9.74 6.15
N HIS A 82 -1.97 -10.76 6.05
CA HIS A 82 -3.15 -10.90 6.89
C HIS A 82 -2.77 -11.26 8.33
N LEU A 83 -3.38 -10.59 9.31
CA LEU A 83 -3.24 -10.87 10.75
C LEU A 83 -4.54 -11.43 11.35
N SER A 84 -5.52 -11.79 10.53
CA SER A 84 -6.82 -12.31 10.93
C SER A 84 -7.17 -13.56 10.12
N ASP A 85 -8.07 -14.42 10.66
CA ASP A 85 -8.66 -15.55 9.93
C ASP A 85 -9.72 -15.08 8.91
N THR A 86 -10.18 -13.85 9.07
CA THR A 86 -11.08 -13.15 8.14
C THR A 86 -10.34 -11.97 7.51
N PRO A 87 -9.46 -12.22 6.53
CA PRO A 87 -8.68 -11.17 5.89
C PRO A 87 -9.59 -10.19 5.14
N ASP A 88 -9.12 -8.95 5.01
CA ASP A 88 -9.80 -7.97 4.17
C ASP A 88 -9.82 -8.45 2.72
N HIS A 89 -10.85 -8.03 2.01
CA HIS A 89 -10.99 -8.23 0.58
C HIS A 89 -10.58 -6.95 -0.15
N LEU A 90 -9.87 -7.12 -1.26
CA LEU A 90 -9.53 -6.02 -2.17
C LEU A 90 -9.88 -6.42 -3.60
N LEU A 91 -10.73 -5.65 -4.26
CA LEU A 91 -11.02 -5.85 -5.68
C LEU A 91 -9.77 -5.68 -6.54
N ASN A 92 -9.71 -6.43 -7.64
CA ASN A 92 -8.63 -6.26 -8.61
C ASN A 92 -8.90 -5.04 -9.49
N LEU A 93 -8.18 -3.95 -9.24
CA LEU A 93 -8.34 -2.70 -9.97
C LEU A 93 -8.16 -2.87 -11.49
N LEU A 94 -7.22 -3.69 -11.94
CA LEU A 94 -6.98 -3.89 -13.37
C LEU A 94 -8.17 -4.58 -14.04
N GLU A 95 -8.79 -5.57 -13.37
CA GLU A 95 -9.99 -6.22 -13.89
C GLU A 95 -11.20 -5.27 -13.90
N GLU A 96 -11.36 -4.42 -12.88
CA GLU A 96 -12.41 -3.40 -12.89
C GLU A 96 -12.19 -2.38 -14.02
N ALA A 97 -10.96 -1.90 -14.21
CA ALA A 97 -10.63 -0.97 -15.27
C ALA A 97 -10.81 -1.54 -16.69
N LYS A 98 -10.64 -2.85 -16.86
CA LYS A 98 -10.95 -3.52 -18.15
C LYS A 98 -12.42 -3.42 -18.52
N LYS A 99 -13.34 -3.46 -17.56
CA LYS A 99 -14.79 -3.36 -17.81
C LYS A 99 -15.18 -2.03 -18.46
N THR A 100 -14.38 -0.99 -18.23
CA THR A 100 -14.61 0.38 -18.74
C THR A 100 -13.63 0.78 -19.84
N GLY A 101 -12.76 -0.13 -20.30
CA GLY A 101 -11.74 0.14 -21.32
C GLY A 101 -10.59 1.03 -20.83
N LYS A 102 -10.43 1.20 -19.51
CA LYS A 102 -9.45 2.10 -18.89
C LYS A 102 -8.21 1.40 -18.32
N GLN A 103 -7.99 0.13 -18.67
CA GLN A 103 -6.88 -0.68 -18.16
C GLN A 103 -5.49 -0.09 -18.38
N ASN A 104 -5.34 0.79 -19.39
CA ASN A 104 -4.06 1.42 -19.68
C ASN A 104 -3.66 2.50 -18.65
N MET A 105 -4.57 2.92 -17.78
CA MET A 105 -4.22 3.81 -16.67
C MET A 105 -3.53 3.08 -15.50
N VAL A 106 -3.63 1.74 -15.43
CA VAL A 106 -3.31 0.98 -14.21
C VAL A 106 -1.97 0.28 -14.32
N PHE A 107 -1.11 0.54 -13.32
CA PHE A 107 0.08 -0.24 -13.02
C PHE A 107 -0.05 -0.83 -11.61
N MET A 108 -0.07 -2.14 -11.50
CA MET A 108 -0.12 -2.86 -10.22
C MET A 108 1.28 -3.38 -9.86
N PHE A 109 1.70 -3.15 -8.63
CA PHE A 109 3.00 -3.58 -8.15
C PHE A 109 2.86 -4.51 -6.95
N ALA A 110 3.76 -5.47 -6.85
CA ALA A 110 3.94 -6.30 -5.68
C ALA A 110 5.41 -6.66 -5.52
N SER A 111 5.83 -7.04 -4.33
CA SER A 111 7.19 -7.55 -4.10
C SER A 111 7.23 -8.58 -2.96
N THR A 112 8.28 -9.39 -2.96
CA THR A 112 8.55 -10.31 -1.84
C THR A 112 9.45 -9.70 -0.76
N SER A 113 9.77 -8.41 -0.86
CA SER A 113 10.68 -7.73 0.08
C SER A 113 10.24 -7.81 1.54
N LYS A 114 8.92 -7.84 1.77
CA LYS A 114 8.31 -7.99 3.10
C LYS A 114 7.75 -9.41 3.34
N ILE A 115 7.91 -10.31 2.38
CA ILE A 115 7.48 -11.71 2.44
C ILE A 115 8.65 -12.63 2.75
N SER A 116 9.74 -12.53 1.98
CA SER A 116 10.98 -13.30 2.19
C SER A 116 11.96 -12.50 3.05
N PHE A 117 12.79 -11.67 2.44
CA PHE A 117 13.73 -10.79 3.17
C PHE A 117 14.10 -9.57 2.33
N PRO A 118 14.37 -8.43 2.97
CA PRO A 118 14.73 -7.21 2.26
C PRO A 118 16.10 -7.36 1.58
N GLY A 119 16.26 -6.69 0.44
CA GLY A 119 17.49 -6.75 -0.36
C GLY A 119 17.62 -7.99 -1.25
N GLY A 120 16.91 -9.08 -0.94
CA GLY A 120 16.87 -10.30 -1.74
C GLY A 120 15.48 -10.59 -2.33
N GLY A 121 14.58 -9.63 -2.33
CA GLY A 121 13.22 -9.80 -2.84
C GLY A 121 13.13 -9.83 -4.37
N LEU A 122 11.96 -10.26 -4.84
CA LEU A 122 11.52 -10.11 -6.23
C LEU A 122 10.46 -9.02 -6.29
N ALA A 123 10.42 -8.30 -7.41
CA ALA A 123 9.36 -7.34 -7.70
C ALA A 123 8.55 -7.81 -8.92
N PHE A 124 7.28 -7.47 -8.91
CA PHE A 124 6.32 -7.83 -9.95
C PHE A 124 5.56 -6.61 -10.40
N ILE A 125 5.24 -6.56 -11.68
CA ILE A 125 4.34 -5.57 -12.26
C ILE A 125 3.25 -6.28 -13.06
N GLY A 126 2.01 -5.85 -12.81
CA GLY A 126 0.84 -6.23 -13.60
C GLY A 126 0.25 -4.98 -14.26
N ALA A 127 -0.03 -5.05 -15.56
CA ALA A 127 -0.63 -3.95 -16.32
C ALA A 127 -1.31 -4.50 -17.58
N SER A 128 -1.91 -3.61 -18.39
CA SER A 128 -2.39 -3.99 -19.71
C SER A 128 -1.26 -4.55 -20.61
N ALA A 129 -1.60 -5.34 -21.61
CA ALA A 129 -0.63 -5.88 -22.56
C ALA A 129 0.17 -4.78 -23.26
N GLU A 130 -0.47 -3.66 -23.58
CA GLU A 130 0.15 -2.49 -24.20
C GLU A 130 1.23 -1.90 -23.27
N ASN A 131 0.88 -1.64 -22.02
CA ASN A 131 1.81 -1.12 -21.01
C ASN A 131 2.97 -2.09 -20.75
N ILE A 132 2.70 -3.38 -20.65
CA ILE A 132 3.75 -4.40 -20.45
C ILE A 132 4.70 -4.44 -21.64
N ASN A 133 4.20 -4.35 -22.87
CA ASN A 133 5.05 -4.32 -24.06
C ASN A 133 5.91 -3.05 -24.11
N PHE A 134 5.34 -1.90 -23.74
CA PHE A 134 6.11 -0.66 -23.61
C PHE A 134 7.22 -0.79 -22.56
N ILE A 135 6.89 -1.26 -21.34
CA ILE A 135 7.89 -1.46 -20.27
C ILE A 135 8.98 -2.41 -20.72
N LYS A 136 8.64 -3.55 -21.33
CA LYS A 136 9.64 -4.50 -21.84
C LYS A 136 10.60 -3.85 -22.83
N SER A 137 10.11 -2.99 -23.72
CA SER A 137 10.99 -2.29 -24.67
C SER A 137 12.00 -1.37 -23.99
N GLN A 138 11.61 -0.73 -22.85
CA GLN A 138 12.51 0.11 -22.07
C GLN A 138 13.48 -0.72 -21.21
N MET A 139 13.02 -1.83 -20.66
CA MET A 139 13.82 -2.69 -19.78
C MET A 139 15.03 -3.30 -20.49
N THR A 140 14.99 -3.49 -21.80
CA THR A 140 16.12 -3.98 -22.58
C THR A 140 17.36 -3.09 -22.50
N PHE A 141 17.18 -1.80 -22.21
CA PHE A 141 18.28 -0.85 -22.02
C PHE A 141 18.82 -0.85 -20.59
N GLN A 142 18.10 -1.41 -19.63
CA GLN A 142 18.50 -1.44 -18.21
C GLN A 142 19.35 -2.66 -17.89
N THR A 143 18.99 -3.83 -18.43
CA THR A 143 19.68 -5.09 -18.17
C THR A 143 19.42 -6.12 -19.27
N ILE A 144 20.40 -6.95 -19.55
CA ILE A 144 20.27 -8.10 -20.46
C ILE A 144 19.47 -9.22 -19.78
N GLY A 145 19.51 -9.30 -18.46
CA GLY A 145 18.78 -10.30 -17.69
C GLY A 145 18.73 -9.98 -16.19
N TYR A 146 17.70 -10.49 -15.55
CA TYR A 146 17.48 -10.31 -14.11
C TYR A 146 18.09 -11.47 -13.34
N ASP A 147 18.24 -11.31 -12.01
CA ASP A 147 18.81 -12.31 -11.10
C ASP A 147 17.98 -13.61 -11.09
N LYS A 148 18.33 -14.52 -12.01
CA LYS A 148 17.67 -15.82 -12.18
C LYS A 148 17.91 -16.75 -10.98
N LEU A 149 19.05 -16.60 -10.29
CA LEU A 149 19.35 -17.41 -9.11
C LEU A 149 18.39 -17.04 -7.97
N ASN A 150 18.15 -15.74 -7.76
CA ASN A 150 17.19 -15.29 -6.76
C ASN A 150 15.76 -15.69 -7.11
N GLN A 151 15.36 -15.61 -8.39
CA GLN A 151 14.07 -16.12 -8.85
C GLN A 151 13.94 -17.62 -8.56
N LEU A 152 14.95 -18.40 -8.85
CA LEU A 152 14.95 -19.85 -8.59
C LEU A 152 14.90 -20.18 -7.09
N ARG A 153 15.58 -19.40 -6.23
CA ARG A 153 15.47 -19.53 -4.77
C ARG A 153 14.03 -19.38 -4.30
N HIS A 154 13.35 -18.31 -4.74
CA HIS A 154 11.96 -18.04 -4.39
C HIS A 154 11.02 -19.13 -4.92
N ALA A 155 11.19 -19.55 -6.17
CA ALA A 155 10.40 -20.63 -6.77
C ALA A 155 10.55 -21.95 -6.03
N ARG A 156 11.78 -22.31 -5.63
CA ARG A 156 12.04 -23.54 -4.87
C ARG A 156 11.55 -23.47 -3.43
N PHE A 157 11.66 -22.29 -2.79
CA PHE A 157 11.25 -22.11 -1.39
C PHE A 157 9.74 -22.09 -1.23
N PHE A 158 9.06 -21.28 -2.03
CA PHE A 158 7.59 -21.14 -1.94
C PHE A 158 6.85 -22.21 -2.70
N LYS A 159 7.41 -22.73 -3.80
CA LYS A 159 6.83 -23.66 -4.77
C LYS A 159 5.68 -23.03 -5.56
N ASP A 160 4.62 -22.58 -4.86
CA ASP A 160 3.40 -22.02 -5.40
C ASP A 160 2.82 -20.94 -4.48
N PHE A 161 1.63 -20.45 -4.79
CA PHE A 161 0.96 -19.42 -4.00
C PHE A 161 0.52 -19.92 -2.62
N ASP A 162 0.19 -21.20 -2.49
CA ASP A 162 -0.19 -21.77 -1.19
C ASP A 162 1.03 -21.87 -0.27
N GLY A 163 2.21 -22.13 -0.82
CA GLY A 163 3.48 -22.03 -0.06
C GLY A 163 3.76 -20.63 0.46
N ILE A 164 3.40 -19.58 -0.29
CA ILE A 164 3.47 -18.19 0.21
C ILE A 164 2.49 -18.00 1.36
N LYS A 165 1.25 -18.45 1.24
CA LYS A 165 0.24 -18.33 2.31
C LYS A 165 0.69 -19.02 3.61
N GLU A 166 1.20 -20.25 3.49
CA GLU A 166 1.71 -20.99 4.66
C GLU A 166 2.91 -20.29 5.31
N HIS A 167 3.78 -19.68 4.52
CA HIS A 167 4.86 -18.88 5.04
C HIS A 167 4.35 -17.63 5.78
N MET A 168 3.36 -16.95 5.22
CA MET A 168 2.77 -15.75 5.84
C MET A 168 1.99 -16.05 7.13
N LYS A 169 1.45 -17.25 7.30
CA LYS A 169 0.90 -17.70 8.61
C LYS A 169 1.96 -17.68 9.71
N LYS A 170 3.22 -18.01 9.39
CA LYS A 170 4.33 -17.93 10.35
C LYS A 170 4.67 -16.48 10.69
N HIS A 171 4.64 -15.57 9.71
CA HIS A 171 4.76 -14.13 9.96
C HIS A 171 3.64 -13.63 10.85
N ARG A 172 2.41 -14.01 10.57
CA ARG A 172 1.24 -13.70 11.41
C ARG A 172 1.45 -14.11 12.87
N ALA A 173 1.89 -15.33 13.10
CA ALA A 173 2.12 -15.85 14.46
C ALA A 173 3.11 -15.00 15.27
N ILE A 174 4.01 -14.27 14.60
CA ILE A 174 4.99 -13.37 15.24
C ILE A 174 4.43 -11.95 15.41
N ILE A 175 3.63 -11.47 14.45
CA ILE A 175 3.20 -10.07 14.39
C ILE A 175 1.87 -9.84 15.12
N GLU A 176 0.89 -10.73 14.94
CA GLU A 176 -0.44 -10.61 15.55
C GLU A 176 -0.41 -10.39 17.07
N PRO A 177 0.39 -11.13 17.88
CA PRO A 177 0.46 -10.86 19.32
C PRO A 177 0.95 -9.46 19.66
N LYS A 178 1.86 -8.90 18.85
CA LYS A 178 2.38 -7.54 19.05
C LYS A 178 1.32 -6.49 18.77
N PHE A 179 0.56 -6.67 17.67
CA PHE A 179 -0.58 -5.83 17.35
C PHE A 179 -1.63 -5.84 18.46
N LYS A 180 -1.94 -7.06 18.98
CA LYS A 180 -2.90 -7.20 20.06
C LYS A 180 -2.46 -6.44 21.32
N ILE A 181 -1.21 -6.53 21.73
CA ILE A 181 -0.69 -5.81 22.91
C ILE A 181 -0.86 -4.30 22.74
N VAL A 182 -0.50 -3.78 21.57
CA VAL A 182 -0.61 -2.33 21.29
C VAL A 182 -2.07 -1.89 21.26
N LEU A 183 -2.93 -2.60 20.55
CA LEU A 183 -4.35 -2.26 20.45
C LEU A 183 -5.08 -2.38 21.80
N ASP A 184 -4.81 -3.43 22.57
CA ASP A 184 -5.36 -3.60 23.92
C ASP A 184 -4.92 -2.45 24.84
N ALA A 185 -3.65 -2.01 24.75
CA ALA A 185 -3.16 -0.87 25.54
C ALA A 185 -3.81 0.44 25.12
N LEU A 186 -3.94 0.70 23.81
CA LEU A 186 -4.63 1.88 23.31
C LEU A 186 -6.09 1.91 23.73
N ASP A 187 -6.82 0.80 23.59
CA ASP A 187 -8.22 0.69 23.95
C ASP A 187 -8.44 0.86 25.46
N LYS A 188 -7.57 0.29 26.29
CA LYS A 188 -7.73 0.30 27.74
C LYS A 188 -7.26 1.59 28.41
N GLU A 189 -6.11 2.10 27.96
CA GLU A 189 -5.44 3.20 28.67
C GLU A 189 -5.66 4.56 27.98
N ILE A 190 -5.83 4.59 26.66
CA ILE A 190 -5.91 5.83 25.89
C ILE A 190 -7.35 6.18 25.50
N ALA A 191 -8.15 5.19 25.06
CA ALA A 191 -9.55 5.47 24.65
C ALA A 191 -10.37 6.21 25.71
N PRO A 192 -10.29 5.88 27.02
CA PRO A 192 -11.06 6.59 28.06
C PRO A 192 -10.69 8.07 28.20
N LEU A 193 -9.49 8.46 27.75
CA LEU A 193 -8.98 9.83 27.86
C LEU A 193 -9.48 10.74 26.74
N GLY A 194 -9.96 10.17 25.62
CA GLY A 194 -10.62 10.88 24.53
C GLY A 194 -9.73 11.82 23.70
N PHE A 195 -8.40 11.70 23.75
CA PHE A 195 -7.48 12.59 23.03
C PHE A 195 -6.81 11.97 21.79
N GLY A 196 -7.23 10.78 21.38
CA GLY A 196 -6.68 10.12 20.22
C GLY A 196 -7.61 9.10 19.60
N SER A 197 -7.31 8.76 18.35
CA SER A 197 -8.00 7.74 17.58
C SER A 197 -7.01 6.85 16.82
N TRP A 198 -7.41 5.65 16.49
CA TRP A 198 -6.61 4.69 15.72
C TRP A 198 -7.52 3.75 14.94
N HIS A 199 -6.98 3.27 13.82
CA HIS A 199 -7.59 2.17 13.09
C HIS A 199 -7.13 0.84 13.68
N LYS A 200 -7.97 -0.20 13.59
CA LYS A 200 -7.65 -1.58 14.00
C LYS A 200 -7.45 -2.44 12.74
N PRO A 201 -6.23 -2.50 12.20
CA PRO A 201 -6.00 -3.17 10.94
C PRO A 201 -6.04 -4.69 11.07
N ASN A 202 -6.60 -5.37 10.08
CA ASN A 202 -6.60 -6.82 9.94
C ASN A 202 -5.31 -7.37 9.32
N GLY A 203 -4.32 -6.52 9.08
CA GLY A 203 -3.07 -6.91 8.44
C GLY A 203 -2.03 -5.79 8.35
N GLY A 204 -0.97 -6.05 7.63
CA GLY A 204 0.13 -5.10 7.46
C GLY A 204 1.07 -5.04 8.66
N TYR A 205 1.77 -3.90 8.79
CA TYR A 205 2.80 -3.68 9.81
C TYR A 205 2.59 -2.42 10.65
N PHE A 206 1.47 -1.69 10.44
CA PHE A 206 1.30 -0.37 11.01
C PHE A 206 0.01 -0.26 11.82
N ILE A 207 0.09 0.41 12.96
CA ILE A 207 -1.04 0.94 13.71
C ILE A 207 -0.81 2.46 13.73
N SER A 208 -1.67 3.21 13.06
CA SER A 208 -1.63 4.67 13.04
C SER A 208 -2.36 5.20 14.28
N PHE A 209 -1.71 6.09 15.02
CA PHE A 209 -2.28 6.79 16.15
C PHE A 209 -2.42 8.28 15.83
N ASN A 210 -3.63 8.76 15.80
CA ASN A 210 -3.96 10.16 15.58
C ASN A 210 -4.25 10.84 16.91
N GLY A 211 -3.30 11.61 17.42
CA GLY A 211 -3.45 12.44 18.63
C GLY A 211 -4.06 13.80 18.34
N LEU A 212 -4.00 14.70 19.32
CA LEU A 212 -4.43 16.08 19.14
C LEU A 212 -3.49 16.81 18.14
N ASP A 213 -4.06 17.74 17.39
CA ASP A 213 -3.31 18.54 16.41
C ASP A 213 -2.07 19.19 17.02
N GLY A 214 -0.94 19.11 16.31
CA GLY A 214 0.32 19.70 16.72
C GLY A 214 1.09 18.91 17.80
N THR A 215 0.57 17.80 18.31
CA THR A 215 1.20 17.02 19.40
C THR A 215 2.12 15.90 18.93
N ALA A 216 2.10 15.52 17.66
CA ALA A 216 2.79 14.34 17.14
C ALA A 216 4.28 14.29 17.52
N LYS A 217 5.01 15.41 17.29
CA LYS A 217 6.43 15.50 17.61
C LYS A 217 6.73 15.28 19.10
N ARG A 218 5.92 15.91 19.97
CA ARG A 218 6.05 15.77 21.42
C ARG A 218 5.69 14.37 21.89
N THR A 219 4.68 13.76 21.33
CA THR A 219 4.28 12.38 21.61
C THR A 219 5.41 11.41 21.29
N VAL A 220 6.02 11.52 20.11
CA VAL A 220 7.16 10.68 19.71
C VAL A 220 8.34 10.83 20.68
N GLU A 221 8.66 12.07 21.12
CA GLU A 221 9.72 12.33 22.09
C GLU A 221 9.45 11.66 23.44
N LEU A 222 8.23 11.81 23.97
CA LEU A 222 7.82 11.22 25.25
C LEU A 222 7.82 9.68 25.20
N CYS A 223 7.28 9.11 24.14
CA CYS A 223 7.32 7.66 23.91
C CYS A 223 8.75 7.14 23.88
N LYS A 224 9.66 7.83 23.19
CA LYS A 224 11.08 7.48 23.13
C LYS A 224 11.74 7.52 24.52
N GLN A 225 11.42 8.52 25.35
CA GLN A 225 11.90 8.61 26.74
C GLN A 225 11.39 7.45 27.59
N ALA A 226 10.16 6.98 27.32
CA ALA A 226 9.58 5.81 27.97
C ALA A 226 10.04 4.45 27.36
N GLY A 227 10.97 4.46 26.41
CA GLY A 227 11.50 3.26 25.77
C GLY A 227 10.67 2.74 24.58
N VAL A 228 9.68 3.52 24.09
CA VAL A 228 8.86 3.16 22.94
C VAL A 228 9.28 4.03 21.74
N VAL A 229 9.77 3.38 20.68
CA VAL A 229 10.16 4.08 19.45
C VAL A 229 8.99 4.07 18.47
N MET A 230 8.55 5.27 18.10
CA MET A 230 7.50 5.48 17.11
C MET A 230 8.07 6.20 15.88
N THR A 231 7.46 5.95 14.72
CA THR A 231 7.72 6.76 13.52
C THR A 231 6.87 8.02 13.61
N GLY A 232 7.50 9.18 13.49
CA GLY A 232 6.79 10.46 13.42
C GLY A 232 6.14 10.65 12.05
N ALA A 233 5.04 11.42 12.02
CA ALA A 233 4.41 11.88 10.79
C ALA A 233 5.14 13.07 10.20
#